data_996aa80469dc048e44688a08c2e8d6e5
#
_entry.id   996aa80469dc048e44688a08c2e8d6e5
#
_cell.length_a   1.000
_cell.length_b   1.000
_cell.length_c   1.000
_cell.angle_alpha   90.00
_cell.angle_beta   90.00
_cell.angle_gamma   90.00
#
_symmetry.space_group_name_H-M   'P 1'
#
loop_
_entity.id
_entity.type
_entity.pdbx_description
1 polymer ?
#
loop_
_entity_poly.entity_id
_entity_poly.type
_entity_poly.pdbx_seq_one_letter_code
_entity_poly.pdbx_strand_id
1 'polypeptide(L)'
;ELIKILESEKAYDGIMALHELKLLQYIIPELERGVGVEQSRHHVFSVFKHSVESLKHTPNKKWQIKFASLLHDIAKPQTKRMKDCYPSAGSGQVATFYNHDLIGAKVAAKIMSRLKFSKADTDKVVLLIKNHMFYYNVGEVTASSVRRLIRKVGEENLADLIDLRVADRLGSGVPKAKPYKLRHLEYMMEKVRFDAVSVKMLKINGDDLMKLLKIEPGPKIGAILDVLLSEVIEDQELNNREYLEKRSFELNKMDLKQLREQAKEKIEEKKMEDDEEIKKEYYVK
;
A
#
# COMPACT_ATOMS: atom_id res chain seq x y z
N GLU A 1 -19.92 0.85 -21.47
CA GLU A 1 -20.95 1.55 -20.67
C GLU A 1 -20.66 1.40 -19.16
N LEU A 2 -20.30 0.22 -18.63
CA LEU A 2 -20.00 0.04 -17.20
C LEU A 2 -18.91 1.00 -16.71
N ILE A 3 -17.83 1.22 -17.48
CA ILE A 3 -16.78 2.19 -17.15
C ILE A 3 -17.37 3.59 -16.97
N LYS A 4 -18.25 4.04 -17.87
CA LYS A 4 -18.89 5.36 -17.77
C LYS A 4 -19.71 5.51 -16.48
N ILE A 5 -20.40 4.44 -16.06
CA ILE A 5 -21.11 4.43 -14.77
C ILE A 5 -20.12 4.58 -13.62
N LEU A 6 -19.03 3.79 -13.64
CA LEU A 6 -18.01 3.82 -12.57
C LEU A 6 -17.28 5.18 -12.50
N GLU A 7 -17.00 5.83 -13.62
CA GLU A 7 -16.35 7.14 -13.68
C GLU A 7 -17.27 8.29 -13.22
N SER A 8 -18.57 8.10 -13.31
CA SER A 8 -19.52 9.14 -12.92
C SER A 8 -19.47 9.41 -11.41
N GLU A 9 -19.89 10.61 -11.03
CA GLU A 9 -20.07 10.98 -9.61
C GLU A 9 -21.25 10.21 -8.97
N LYS A 10 -22.16 9.70 -9.80
CA LYS A 10 -23.33 8.89 -9.42
C LYS A 10 -23.12 7.41 -9.62
N ALA A 11 -21.87 6.90 -9.50
CA ALA A 11 -21.56 5.50 -9.69
C ALA A 11 -22.41 4.58 -8.79
N TYR A 12 -22.62 4.99 -7.53
CA TYR A 12 -23.51 4.30 -6.60
C TYR A 12 -24.92 4.16 -7.16
N ASP A 13 -25.54 5.28 -7.57
CA ASP A 13 -26.90 5.29 -8.09
C ASP A 13 -27.02 4.47 -9.38
N GLY A 14 -25.99 4.50 -10.23
CA GLY A 14 -25.93 3.71 -11.44
C GLY A 14 -25.91 2.21 -11.19
N ILE A 15 -25.13 1.72 -10.22
CA ILE A 15 -25.11 0.30 -9.84
C ILE A 15 -26.42 -0.11 -9.16
N MET A 16 -26.98 0.76 -8.28
CA MET A 16 -28.27 0.50 -7.65
C MET A 16 -29.41 0.43 -8.68
N ALA A 17 -29.44 1.33 -9.67
CA ALA A 17 -30.42 1.31 -10.75
C ALA A 17 -30.30 0.01 -11.58
N LEU A 18 -29.08 -0.45 -11.90
CA LEU A 18 -28.90 -1.74 -12.57
C LEU A 18 -29.43 -2.92 -11.75
N HIS A 19 -29.27 -2.87 -10.43
CA HIS A 19 -29.80 -3.87 -9.50
C HIS A 19 -31.36 -3.84 -9.48
N GLU A 20 -31.95 -2.68 -9.25
CA GLU A 20 -33.42 -2.48 -9.15
C GLU A 20 -34.14 -2.87 -10.45
N LEU A 21 -33.53 -2.54 -11.60
CA LEU A 21 -34.03 -2.91 -12.93
C LEU A 21 -33.74 -4.38 -13.30
N LYS A 22 -33.11 -5.15 -12.40
CA LYS A 22 -32.71 -6.55 -12.63
C LYS A 22 -31.78 -6.76 -13.82
N LEU A 23 -31.01 -5.73 -14.18
CA LEU A 23 -30.01 -5.79 -15.26
C LEU A 23 -28.63 -6.26 -14.75
N LEU A 24 -28.30 -5.98 -13.49
CA LEU A 24 -27.01 -6.33 -12.89
C LEU A 24 -26.73 -7.84 -12.92
N GLN A 25 -27.77 -8.67 -12.77
CA GLN A 25 -27.65 -10.14 -12.83
C GLN A 25 -27.15 -10.66 -14.18
N TYR A 26 -27.29 -9.91 -15.28
CA TYR A 26 -26.77 -10.28 -16.61
C TYR A 26 -25.35 -9.74 -16.84
N ILE A 27 -24.93 -8.76 -16.05
CA ILE A 27 -23.61 -8.11 -16.18
C ILE A 27 -22.62 -8.70 -15.17
N ILE A 28 -22.98 -8.68 -13.88
CA ILE A 28 -22.16 -9.18 -12.77
C ILE A 28 -23.05 -10.00 -11.81
N PRO A 29 -23.51 -11.19 -12.22
CA PRO A 29 -24.36 -12.05 -11.36
C PRO A 29 -23.67 -12.42 -10.04
N GLU A 30 -22.33 -12.42 -10.03
CA GLU A 30 -21.54 -12.70 -8.83
C GLU A 30 -21.77 -11.64 -7.75
N LEU A 31 -21.99 -10.38 -8.12
CA LEU A 31 -22.28 -9.28 -7.17
C LEU A 31 -23.68 -9.45 -6.55
N GLU A 32 -24.66 -9.86 -7.34
CA GLU A 32 -26.02 -10.15 -6.88
C GLU A 32 -26.08 -11.24 -5.79
N ARG A 33 -25.18 -12.21 -5.80
CA ARG A 33 -25.06 -13.24 -4.76
C ARG A 33 -24.78 -12.67 -3.37
N GLY A 34 -24.32 -11.42 -3.29
CA GLY A 34 -24.09 -10.70 -2.03
C GLY A 34 -25.36 -10.11 -1.40
N VAL A 35 -26.47 -10.10 -2.13
CA VAL A 35 -27.76 -9.57 -1.64
C VAL A 35 -28.25 -10.44 -0.48
N GLY A 36 -28.59 -9.82 0.65
CA GLY A 36 -29.04 -10.52 1.84
C GLY A 36 -27.99 -11.35 2.58
N VAL A 37 -26.75 -11.41 2.10
CA VAL A 37 -25.67 -12.09 2.81
C VAL A 37 -25.17 -11.20 3.95
N GLU A 38 -25.58 -11.53 5.16
CA GLU A 38 -25.17 -10.83 6.38
C GLU A 38 -23.71 -11.11 6.72
N GLN A 39 -23.07 -10.09 7.27
CA GLN A 39 -21.71 -10.12 7.78
C GLN A 39 -21.73 -10.00 9.31
N SER A 40 -20.62 -10.38 9.96
CA SER A 40 -20.49 -10.28 11.41
C SER A 40 -19.62 -9.10 11.82
N ARG A 41 -19.67 -8.74 13.09
CA ARG A 41 -18.85 -7.73 13.76
C ARG A 41 -19.13 -6.29 13.33
N HIS A 42 -18.18 -5.64 12.62
CA HIS A 42 -18.21 -4.20 12.32
C HIS A 42 -18.99 -3.82 11.06
N HIS A 43 -19.58 -4.80 10.36
CA HIS A 43 -20.35 -4.54 9.15
C HIS A 43 -21.83 -4.39 9.48
N VAL A 44 -22.37 -3.22 9.17
CA VAL A 44 -23.80 -2.90 9.37
C VAL A 44 -24.64 -3.39 8.18
N PHE A 45 -24.00 -3.61 7.03
CA PHE A 45 -24.65 -3.90 5.75
C PHE A 45 -24.44 -5.36 5.29
N SER A 46 -25.35 -5.85 4.44
CA SER A 46 -25.11 -7.09 3.66
C SER A 46 -23.87 -6.92 2.76
N VAL A 47 -23.32 -8.03 2.26
CA VAL A 47 -22.14 -8.00 1.36
C VAL A 47 -22.39 -7.12 0.14
N PHE A 48 -23.55 -7.24 -0.52
CA PHE A 48 -23.91 -6.40 -1.67
C PHE A 48 -23.94 -4.92 -1.29
N LYS A 49 -24.70 -4.56 -0.25
CA LYS A 49 -24.83 -3.16 0.16
C LYS A 49 -23.49 -2.56 0.56
N HIS A 50 -22.67 -3.31 1.31
CA HIS A 50 -21.32 -2.93 1.66
C HIS A 50 -20.45 -2.65 0.41
N SER A 51 -20.50 -3.52 -0.59
CA SER A 51 -19.77 -3.35 -1.85
C SER A 51 -20.16 -2.05 -2.58
N VAL A 52 -21.45 -1.75 -2.66
CA VAL A 52 -21.94 -0.53 -3.33
C VAL A 52 -21.65 0.73 -2.48
N GLU A 53 -21.76 0.64 -1.15
CA GLU A 53 -21.32 1.73 -0.27
C GLU A 53 -19.80 1.97 -0.35
N SER A 54 -19.00 0.91 -0.47
CA SER A 54 -17.56 1.03 -0.68
C SER A 54 -17.24 1.75 -2.00
N LEU A 55 -17.95 1.44 -3.08
CA LEU A 55 -17.86 2.17 -4.35
C LEU A 55 -18.14 3.67 -4.16
N LYS A 56 -19.24 4.01 -3.45
CA LYS A 56 -19.65 5.39 -3.16
C LYS A 56 -18.56 6.19 -2.45
N HIS A 57 -17.89 5.55 -1.51
CA HIS A 57 -16.89 6.17 -0.65
C HIS A 57 -15.45 6.05 -1.16
N THR A 58 -15.25 5.58 -2.40
CA THR A 58 -13.91 5.51 -3.01
C THR A 58 -13.37 6.91 -3.26
N PRO A 59 -12.25 7.33 -2.61
CA PRO A 59 -11.70 8.68 -2.79
C PRO A 59 -11.20 8.93 -4.21
N ASN A 60 -10.68 7.89 -4.84
CA ASN A 60 -10.05 7.95 -6.15
C ASN A 60 -11.10 7.96 -7.28
N LYS A 61 -10.87 8.82 -8.30
CA LYS A 61 -11.78 8.93 -9.46
C LYS A 61 -11.52 7.88 -10.54
N LYS A 62 -10.39 7.16 -10.49
CA LYS A 62 -10.06 6.12 -11.48
C LYS A 62 -11.06 4.97 -11.38
N TRP A 63 -11.68 4.60 -12.50
CA TRP A 63 -12.68 3.54 -12.54
C TRP A 63 -12.14 2.18 -12.06
N GLN A 64 -10.85 1.88 -12.27
CA GLN A 64 -10.23 0.64 -11.79
C GLN A 64 -10.30 0.53 -10.27
N ILE A 65 -10.06 1.63 -9.56
CA ILE A 65 -10.10 1.65 -8.09
C ILE A 65 -11.55 1.55 -7.61
N LYS A 66 -12.45 2.27 -8.24
CA LYS A 66 -13.89 2.17 -7.98
C LYS A 66 -14.42 0.75 -8.23
N PHE A 67 -13.96 0.10 -9.31
CA PHE A 67 -14.33 -1.26 -9.61
C PHE A 67 -13.73 -2.26 -8.62
N ALA A 68 -12.47 -2.06 -8.22
CA ALA A 68 -11.86 -2.85 -7.14
C ALA A 68 -12.64 -2.70 -5.83
N SER A 69 -13.09 -1.49 -5.48
CA SER A 69 -13.92 -1.24 -4.29
C SER A 69 -15.28 -1.94 -4.39
N LEU A 70 -15.91 -1.98 -5.56
CA LEU A 70 -17.16 -2.70 -5.78
C LEU A 70 -16.99 -4.22 -5.65
N LEU A 71 -15.83 -4.76 -6.07
CA LEU A 71 -15.60 -6.20 -6.17
C LEU A 71 -14.72 -6.80 -5.06
N HIS A 72 -14.18 -6.01 -4.11
CA HIS A 72 -13.20 -6.52 -3.14
C HIS A 72 -13.71 -7.70 -2.31
N ASP A 73 -14.99 -7.68 -2.00
CA ASP A 73 -15.69 -8.68 -1.18
C ASP A 73 -16.54 -9.69 -2.00
N ILE A 74 -16.37 -9.73 -3.31
CA ILE A 74 -17.19 -10.51 -4.25
C ILE A 74 -17.26 -12.01 -3.93
N ALA A 75 -16.24 -12.54 -3.25
CA ALA A 75 -16.18 -13.95 -2.88
C ALA A 75 -16.72 -14.24 -1.47
N LYS A 76 -17.15 -13.26 -0.69
CA LYS A 76 -17.72 -13.50 0.65
C LYS A 76 -18.92 -14.44 0.64
N PRO A 77 -19.88 -14.35 -0.30
CA PRO A 77 -21.00 -15.28 -0.33
C PRO A 77 -20.59 -16.75 -0.41
N GLN A 78 -19.58 -17.07 -1.24
CA GLN A 78 -19.12 -18.47 -1.42
C GLN A 78 -18.13 -18.93 -0.36
N THR A 79 -17.50 -18.01 0.38
CA THR A 79 -16.52 -18.33 1.44
C THR A 79 -17.12 -18.26 2.85
N LYS A 80 -18.40 -17.88 2.97
CA LYS A 80 -19.10 -17.80 4.25
C LYS A 80 -19.08 -19.15 4.97
N ARG A 81 -18.64 -19.12 6.23
CA ARG A 81 -18.71 -20.27 7.15
C ARG A 81 -19.19 -19.75 8.51
N MET A 82 -20.07 -20.50 9.15
CA MET A 82 -20.47 -20.22 10.53
C MET A 82 -19.50 -20.91 11.48
N LYS A 83 -19.00 -20.19 12.46
CA LYS A 83 -18.18 -20.72 13.55
C LYS A 83 -18.82 -20.36 14.88
N ASP A 84 -18.71 -21.26 15.83
CA ASP A 84 -19.13 -20.99 17.20
C ASP A 84 -18.24 -19.89 17.80
N CYS A 85 -18.87 -18.97 18.53
CA CYS A 85 -18.13 -17.93 19.27
C CYS A 85 -17.29 -18.59 20.36
N TYR A 86 -16.11 -18.03 20.63
CA TYR A 86 -15.37 -18.41 21.82
C TYR A 86 -16.20 -18.09 23.08
N PRO A 87 -16.09 -18.90 24.14
CA PRO A 87 -16.88 -18.72 25.38
C PRO A 87 -16.78 -17.29 25.99
N SER A 88 -15.68 -16.58 25.76
CA SER A 88 -15.46 -15.19 26.19
C SER A 88 -16.24 -14.14 25.40
N ALA A 89 -16.88 -14.49 24.27
CA ALA A 89 -17.57 -13.56 23.37
C ALA A 89 -19.11 -13.74 23.37
N GLY A 90 -19.64 -14.55 24.28
CA GLY A 90 -21.07 -14.89 24.35
C GLY A 90 -21.44 -16.15 23.54
N SER A 91 -22.65 -16.68 23.80
CA SER A 91 -23.20 -17.81 23.05
C SER A 91 -23.73 -17.35 21.70
N GLY A 92 -23.25 -17.96 20.60
CA GLY A 92 -23.74 -17.69 19.26
C GLY A 92 -22.74 -18.10 18.16
N GLN A 93 -23.16 -17.96 16.92
CA GLN A 93 -22.32 -18.23 15.76
C GLN A 93 -21.90 -16.94 15.06
N VAL A 94 -20.65 -16.89 14.58
CA VAL A 94 -20.07 -15.77 13.85
C VAL A 94 -19.76 -16.19 12.42
N ALA A 95 -20.19 -15.40 11.45
CA ALA A 95 -19.80 -15.62 10.06
C ALA A 95 -18.30 -15.28 9.86
N THR A 96 -17.59 -16.17 9.18
CA THR A 96 -16.20 -16.01 8.79
C THR A 96 -16.06 -16.18 7.27
N PHE A 97 -15.07 -15.51 6.67
CA PHE A 97 -14.91 -15.41 5.22
C PHE A 97 -13.43 -15.62 4.83
N TYR A 98 -12.85 -16.75 5.23
CA TYR A 98 -11.41 -17.00 4.98
C TYR A 98 -11.09 -17.06 3.48
N ASN A 99 -9.96 -16.45 3.10
CA ASN A 99 -9.44 -16.39 1.73
C ASN A 99 -10.37 -15.70 0.70
N HIS A 100 -11.35 -14.88 1.16
CA HIS A 100 -12.23 -14.17 0.23
C HIS A 100 -11.46 -13.19 -0.67
N ASP A 101 -10.32 -12.66 -0.22
CA ASP A 101 -9.39 -11.82 -0.98
C ASP A 101 -8.77 -12.59 -2.16
N LEU A 102 -8.21 -13.78 -1.90
CA LEU A 102 -7.58 -14.61 -2.91
C LEU A 102 -8.58 -15.20 -3.91
N ILE A 103 -9.73 -15.66 -3.41
CA ILE A 103 -10.80 -16.20 -4.24
C ILE A 103 -11.49 -15.07 -4.99
N GLY A 104 -11.71 -13.92 -4.34
CA GLY A 104 -12.27 -12.71 -4.95
C GLY A 104 -11.45 -12.19 -6.11
N ALA A 105 -10.12 -12.17 -5.97
CA ALA A 105 -9.21 -11.83 -7.05
C ALA A 105 -9.38 -12.74 -8.28
N LYS A 106 -9.56 -14.06 -8.09
CA LYS A 106 -9.82 -15.01 -9.18
C LYS A 106 -11.20 -14.78 -9.82
N VAL A 107 -12.22 -14.48 -9.01
CA VAL A 107 -13.58 -14.17 -9.50
C VAL A 107 -13.56 -12.87 -10.30
N ALA A 108 -12.91 -11.82 -9.78
CA ALA A 108 -12.76 -10.54 -10.48
C ALA A 108 -12.05 -10.69 -11.84
N ALA A 109 -10.97 -11.49 -11.89
CA ALA A 109 -10.30 -11.79 -13.17
C ALA A 109 -11.24 -12.42 -14.21
N LYS A 110 -12.11 -13.37 -13.79
CA LYS A 110 -13.10 -13.99 -14.67
C LYS A 110 -14.16 -12.98 -15.13
N ILE A 111 -14.66 -12.12 -14.23
CA ILE A 111 -15.61 -11.06 -14.57
C ILE A 111 -15.01 -10.12 -15.60
N MET A 112 -13.80 -9.63 -15.36
CA MET A 112 -13.11 -8.68 -16.25
C MET A 112 -12.81 -9.29 -17.62
N SER A 113 -12.38 -10.56 -17.65
CA SER A 113 -12.19 -11.29 -18.90
C SER A 113 -13.50 -11.45 -19.68
N ARG A 114 -14.61 -11.83 -19.01
CA ARG A 114 -15.93 -11.95 -19.62
C ARG A 114 -16.41 -10.62 -20.19
N LEU A 115 -16.16 -9.53 -19.50
CA LEU A 115 -16.54 -8.17 -19.91
C LEU A 115 -15.53 -7.52 -20.89
N LYS A 116 -14.50 -8.28 -21.32
CA LYS A 116 -13.51 -7.84 -22.32
C LYS A 116 -12.67 -6.63 -21.90
N PHE A 117 -12.36 -6.50 -20.61
CA PHE A 117 -11.39 -5.51 -20.14
C PHE A 117 -9.97 -5.86 -20.58
N SER A 118 -9.10 -4.84 -20.66
CA SER A 118 -7.69 -5.05 -21.00
C SER A 118 -6.98 -5.90 -19.92
N LYS A 119 -5.88 -6.53 -20.33
CA LYS A 119 -5.04 -7.29 -19.39
C LYS A 119 -4.47 -6.37 -18.31
N ALA A 120 -4.00 -5.18 -18.67
CA ALA A 120 -3.43 -4.22 -17.73
C ALA A 120 -4.44 -3.76 -16.66
N ASP A 121 -5.67 -3.44 -17.07
CA ASP A 121 -6.75 -3.09 -16.14
C ASP A 121 -7.14 -4.27 -15.25
N THR A 122 -7.19 -5.48 -15.83
CA THR A 122 -7.47 -6.70 -15.07
C THR A 122 -6.41 -6.95 -14.01
N ASP A 123 -5.14 -6.88 -14.38
CA ASP A 123 -4.00 -7.10 -13.47
C ASP A 123 -4.05 -6.08 -12.33
N LYS A 124 -4.37 -4.81 -12.61
CA LYS A 124 -4.51 -3.74 -11.60
C LYS A 124 -5.64 -4.03 -10.60
N VAL A 125 -6.85 -4.30 -11.08
CA VAL A 125 -8.01 -4.57 -10.22
C VAL A 125 -7.78 -5.83 -9.38
N VAL A 126 -7.27 -6.89 -9.98
CA VAL A 126 -6.94 -8.17 -9.32
C VAL A 126 -5.88 -7.99 -8.25
N LEU A 127 -4.83 -7.19 -8.52
CA LEU A 127 -3.78 -6.88 -7.56
C LEU A 127 -4.36 -6.21 -6.30
N LEU A 128 -5.21 -5.22 -6.48
CA LEU A 128 -5.84 -4.48 -5.38
C LEU A 128 -6.75 -5.39 -4.56
N ILE A 129 -7.63 -6.15 -5.20
CA ILE A 129 -8.53 -7.09 -4.51
C ILE A 129 -7.75 -8.15 -3.74
N LYS A 130 -6.70 -8.73 -4.35
CA LYS A 130 -5.85 -9.75 -3.70
C LYS A 130 -5.16 -9.24 -2.45
N ASN A 131 -4.87 -7.95 -2.38
CA ASN A 131 -4.07 -7.37 -1.31
C ASN A 131 -4.85 -6.43 -0.37
N HIS A 132 -6.18 -6.30 -0.52
CA HIS A 132 -6.97 -5.39 0.32
C HIS A 132 -6.99 -5.78 1.81
N MET A 133 -6.82 -7.08 2.12
CA MET A 133 -6.73 -7.62 3.48
C MET A 133 -5.28 -7.63 3.97
N PHE A 134 -4.68 -6.46 4.20
CA PHE A 134 -3.39 -6.38 4.87
C PHE A 134 -3.58 -6.16 6.38
N TYR A 135 -2.76 -6.86 7.17
CA TYR A 135 -2.71 -6.69 8.62
C TYR A 135 -1.74 -5.57 8.98
N TYR A 136 -2.19 -4.64 9.80
CA TYR A 136 -1.36 -3.61 10.38
C TYR A 136 -1.76 -3.28 11.82
N ASN A 137 -0.81 -3.43 12.74
CA ASN A 137 -0.93 -2.99 14.13
C ASN A 137 0.33 -2.21 14.50
N VAL A 138 0.14 -1.05 15.13
CA VAL A 138 1.24 -0.22 15.63
C VAL A 138 2.01 -1.00 16.69
N GLY A 139 3.33 -1.03 16.59
CA GLY A 139 4.21 -1.78 17.49
C GLY A 139 4.43 -3.25 17.12
N GLU A 140 3.56 -3.86 16.29
CA GLU A 140 3.71 -5.26 15.87
C GLU A 140 4.31 -5.39 14.47
N VAL A 141 3.95 -4.47 13.57
CA VAL A 141 4.40 -4.49 12.17
C VAL A 141 5.69 -3.69 12.01
N THR A 142 6.73 -4.38 11.56
CA THR A 142 8.06 -3.81 11.38
C THR A 142 8.25 -3.15 10.02
N ALA A 143 9.25 -2.28 9.87
CA ALA A 143 9.66 -1.69 8.59
C ALA A 143 9.93 -2.77 7.51
N SER A 144 10.49 -3.93 7.89
CA SER A 144 10.68 -5.06 6.97
C SER A 144 9.37 -5.62 6.42
N SER A 145 8.31 -5.65 7.24
CA SER A 145 6.97 -6.07 6.80
C SER A 145 6.36 -5.05 5.84
N VAL A 146 6.53 -3.76 6.11
CA VAL A 146 6.10 -2.68 5.21
C VAL A 146 6.85 -2.75 3.89
N ARG A 147 8.19 -2.95 3.89
CA ARG A 147 8.97 -3.15 2.65
C ARG A 147 8.49 -4.36 1.83
N ARG A 148 8.07 -5.45 2.49
CA ARG A 148 7.48 -6.60 1.79
C ARG A 148 6.14 -6.28 1.16
N LEU A 149 5.29 -5.50 1.84
CA LEU A 149 4.01 -5.03 1.28
C LEU A 149 4.26 -4.15 0.05
N ILE A 150 5.16 -3.17 0.15
CA ILE A 150 5.55 -2.29 -0.96
C ILE A 150 6.03 -3.10 -2.17
N ARG A 151 6.95 -4.06 -1.95
CA ARG A 151 7.44 -4.93 -3.05
C ARG A 151 6.37 -5.82 -3.67
N LYS A 152 5.40 -6.27 -2.87
CA LYS A 152 4.32 -7.15 -3.32
C LYS A 152 3.28 -6.42 -4.16
N VAL A 153 2.99 -5.17 -3.82
CA VAL A 153 1.95 -4.36 -4.44
C VAL A 153 2.50 -3.49 -5.57
N GLY A 154 3.77 -3.10 -5.48
CA GLY A 154 4.38 -2.06 -6.30
C GLY A 154 4.13 -0.68 -5.72
N GLU A 155 5.14 0.17 -5.76
CA GLU A 155 5.09 1.51 -5.18
C GLU A 155 3.98 2.37 -5.80
N GLU A 156 3.80 2.25 -7.10
CA GLU A 156 2.80 2.95 -7.91
C GLU A 156 1.34 2.57 -7.56
N ASN A 157 1.15 1.47 -6.84
CA ASN A 157 -0.17 0.95 -6.46
C ASN A 157 -0.52 1.19 -4.99
N LEU A 158 0.41 1.69 -4.18
CA LEU A 158 0.21 1.83 -2.73
C LEU A 158 -0.91 2.81 -2.39
N ALA A 159 -0.92 3.98 -3.03
CA ALA A 159 -1.98 4.98 -2.83
C ALA A 159 -3.35 4.40 -3.18
N ASP A 160 -3.45 3.68 -4.30
CA ASP A 160 -4.69 3.05 -4.74
C ASP A 160 -5.16 1.94 -3.76
N LEU A 161 -4.22 1.21 -3.15
CA LEU A 161 -4.54 0.22 -2.10
C LEU A 161 -5.05 0.87 -0.81
N ILE A 162 -4.48 2.01 -0.42
CA ILE A 162 -4.97 2.79 0.73
C ILE A 162 -6.36 3.35 0.44
N ASP A 163 -6.60 3.87 -0.77
CA ASP A 163 -7.92 4.36 -1.19
C ASP A 163 -8.98 3.24 -1.14
N LEU A 164 -8.64 2.05 -1.60
CA LEU A 164 -9.50 0.87 -1.46
C LEU A 164 -9.79 0.55 0.02
N ARG A 165 -8.78 0.64 0.89
CA ARG A 165 -8.97 0.41 2.33
C ARG A 165 -9.84 1.47 3.00
N VAL A 166 -9.73 2.73 2.57
CA VAL A 166 -10.61 3.82 3.01
C VAL A 166 -12.06 3.54 2.56
N ALA A 167 -12.24 3.15 1.31
CA ALA A 167 -13.54 2.82 0.74
C ALA A 167 -14.22 1.65 1.50
N ASP A 168 -13.51 0.55 1.73
CA ASP A 168 -13.98 -0.61 2.51
C ASP A 168 -14.43 -0.19 3.92
N ARG A 169 -13.63 0.61 4.61
CA ARG A 169 -13.96 1.08 5.96
C ARG A 169 -15.21 1.93 6.00
N LEU A 170 -15.31 2.94 5.13
CA LEU A 170 -16.47 3.83 5.07
C LEU A 170 -17.71 3.06 4.60
N GLY A 171 -17.55 2.14 3.65
CA GLY A 171 -18.59 1.24 3.19
C GLY A 171 -19.12 0.28 4.26
N SER A 172 -18.34 0.05 5.32
CA SER A 172 -18.80 -0.71 6.51
C SER A 172 -19.67 0.11 7.48
N GLY A 173 -19.87 1.42 7.22
CA GLY A 173 -20.65 2.32 8.08
C GLY A 173 -19.86 2.93 9.24
N VAL A 174 -18.52 2.78 9.28
CA VAL A 174 -17.69 3.42 10.31
C VAL A 174 -17.39 4.87 9.97
N PRO A 175 -17.40 5.81 10.95
CA PRO A 175 -17.33 7.24 10.67
C PRO A 175 -15.93 7.75 10.28
N LYS A 176 -14.85 7.00 10.57
CA LYS A 176 -13.48 7.45 10.34
C LYS A 176 -12.85 6.75 9.14
N ALA A 177 -12.61 7.49 8.08
CA ALA A 177 -11.91 7.03 6.88
C ALA A 177 -10.47 6.55 7.20
N LYS A 178 -9.68 7.40 7.84
CA LYS A 178 -8.28 7.13 8.21
C LYS A 178 -8.09 7.14 9.74
N PRO A 179 -8.30 6.01 10.43
CA PRO A 179 -7.98 5.89 11.86
C PRO A 179 -6.45 5.95 12.06
N TYR A 180 -6.03 6.14 13.31
CA TYR A 180 -4.61 6.23 13.66
C TYR A 180 -3.75 5.12 13.05
N LYS A 181 -4.20 3.87 13.13
CA LYS A 181 -3.47 2.72 12.54
C LYS A 181 -3.21 2.88 11.03
N LEU A 182 -4.18 3.38 10.26
CA LEU A 182 -4.00 3.56 8.81
C LEU A 182 -3.05 4.70 8.52
N ARG A 183 -3.16 5.84 9.22
CA ARG A 183 -2.23 6.97 9.11
C ARG A 183 -0.80 6.58 9.49
N HIS A 184 -0.66 5.78 10.56
CA HIS A 184 0.65 5.26 10.97
C HIS A 184 1.24 4.30 9.92
N LEU A 185 0.42 3.52 9.20
CA LEU A 185 0.90 2.72 8.09
C LEU A 185 1.40 3.59 6.93
N GLU A 186 0.64 4.65 6.56
CA GLU A 186 1.07 5.60 5.53
C GLU A 186 2.40 6.28 5.92
N TYR A 187 2.52 6.74 7.18
CA TYR A 187 3.79 7.24 7.73
C TYR A 187 4.93 6.22 7.59
N MET A 188 4.69 4.95 7.98
CA MET A 188 5.71 3.90 7.87
C MET A 188 6.08 3.57 6.41
N MET A 189 5.14 3.67 5.47
CA MET A 189 5.42 3.52 4.05
C MET A 189 6.34 4.64 3.55
N GLU A 190 6.06 5.88 3.91
CA GLU A 190 6.88 7.03 3.54
C GLU A 190 8.26 6.95 4.17
N LYS A 191 8.35 6.72 5.48
CA LYS A 191 9.62 6.51 6.18
C LYS A 191 10.49 5.45 5.52
N VAL A 192 9.91 4.31 5.14
CA VAL A 192 10.63 3.22 4.46
C VAL A 192 11.09 3.64 3.06
N ARG A 193 10.36 4.50 2.37
CA ARG A 193 10.78 5.08 1.08
C ARG A 193 11.98 6.01 1.26
N PHE A 194 11.94 6.90 2.26
CA PHE A 194 13.07 7.76 2.59
C PHE A 194 14.31 6.96 3.02
N ASP A 195 14.17 5.95 3.87
CA ASP A 195 15.29 5.05 4.24
C ASP A 195 15.93 4.33 3.04
N ALA A 196 15.16 4.06 1.98
CA ALA A 196 15.67 3.42 0.76
C ALA A 196 16.40 4.39 -0.18
N VAL A 197 16.22 5.71 0.04
CA VAL A 197 16.77 6.77 -0.81
C VAL A 197 18.24 7.04 -0.50
N SER A 198 18.74 6.69 0.69
CA SER A 198 19.98 7.21 1.24
C SER A 198 21.24 7.04 0.39
N VAL A 199 21.68 5.84 0.03
CA VAL A 199 22.94 5.65 -0.73
C VAL A 199 22.71 5.56 -2.25
N LYS A 200 21.50 5.17 -2.67
CA LYS A 200 21.14 5.09 -4.11
C LYS A 200 21.00 6.46 -4.79
N MET A 201 20.92 7.55 -4.02
CA MET A 201 20.87 8.91 -4.56
C MET A 201 22.23 9.40 -5.11
N LEU A 202 23.33 8.84 -4.62
CA LEU A 202 24.64 9.24 -5.08
C LEU A 202 24.86 8.86 -6.54
N LYS A 203 25.43 9.76 -7.32
CA LYS A 203 25.86 9.49 -8.71
C LYS A 203 27.08 8.59 -8.80
N ILE A 204 27.51 7.99 -7.68
CA ILE A 204 28.58 7.01 -7.57
C ILE A 204 28.09 5.88 -6.65
N ASN A 205 28.44 4.65 -6.96
CA ASN A 205 28.08 3.48 -6.18
C ASN A 205 29.32 2.73 -5.67
N GLY A 206 29.12 1.64 -4.91
CA GLY A 206 30.22 0.86 -4.35
C GLY A 206 31.15 0.25 -5.41
N ASP A 207 30.60 -0.20 -6.54
CA ASP A 207 31.38 -0.77 -7.65
C ASP A 207 32.25 0.30 -8.33
N ASP A 208 31.71 1.53 -8.47
CA ASP A 208 32.47 2.67 -9.00
C ASP A 208 33.64 3.01 -8.06
N LEU A 209 33.40 3.05 -6.74
CA LEU A 209 34.44 3.31 -5.74
C LEU A 209 35.53 2.24 -5.73
N MET A 210 35.17 0.98 -5.82
CA MET A 210 36.15 -0.12 -5.89
C MET A 210 37.07 0.03 -7.09
N LYS A 211 36.52 0.34 -8.25
CA LYS A 211 37.30 0.57 -9.48
C LYS A 211 38.17 1.84 -9.40
N LEU A 212 37.59 2.94 -8.89
CA LEU A 212 38.25 4.21 -8.78
C LEU A 212 39.43 4.21 -7.80
N LEU A 213 39.19 3.64 -6.60
CA LEU A 213 40.17 3.65 -5.50
C LEU A 213 41.09 2.42 -5.50
N LYS A 214 40.79 1.43 -6.37
CA LYS A 214 41.49 0.13 -6.46
C LYS A 214 41.56 -0.58 -5.11
N ILE A 215 40.45 -0.60 -4.39
CA ILE A 215 40.30 -1.27 -3.09
C ILE A 215 39.33 -2.46 -3.19
N GLU A 216 39.54 -3.46 -2.35
CA GLU A 216 38.68 -4.63 -2.29
C GLU A 216 37.34 -4.35 -1.60
N PRO A 217 36.30 -5.20 -1.87
CA PRO A 217 35.03 -5.10 -1.19
C PRO A 217 35.20 -5.17 0.34
N GLY A 218 34.67 -4.16 1.04
CA GLY A 218 34.82 -4.12 2.50
C GLY A 218 34.03 -2.97 3.15
N PRO A 219 34.03 -2.95 4.50
CA PRO A 219 33.28 -1.95 5.28
C PRO A 219 33.68 -0.50 5.00
N LYS A 220 34.88 -0.26 4.49
CA LYS A 220 35.40 1.07 4.18
C LYS A 220 34.65 1.72 3.02
N ILE A 221 34.23 0.92 2.02
CA ILE A 221 33.44 1.42 0.89
C ILE A 221 32.10 1.98 1.38
N GLY A 222 31.41 1.23 2.25
CA GLY A 222 30.16 1.70 2.85
C GLY A 222 30.36 2.99 3.65
N ALA A 223 31.42 3.07 4.46
CA ALA A 223 31.70 4.26 5.26
C ALA A 223 32.05 5.50 4.40
N ILE A 224 32.74 5.34 3.29
CA ILE A 224 32.99 6.43 2.32
C ILE A 224 31.67 6.90 1.70
N LEU A 225 30.81 5.96 1.26
CA LEU A 225 29.48 6.29 0.72
C LEU A 225 28.60 7.00 1.74
N ASP A 226 28.68 6.62 3.01
CA ASP A 226 27.92 7.28 4.08
C ASP A 226 28.40 8.74 4.30
N VAL A 227 29.70 9.01 4.24
CA VAL A 227 30.22 10.39 4.34
C VAL A 227 29.80 11.21 3.11
N LEU A 228 29.97 10.68 1.90
CA LEU A 228 29.54 11.35 0.68
C LEU A 228 28.04 11.66 0.70
N LEU A 229 27.25 10.74 1.21
CA LEU A 229 25.81 10.95 1.38
C LEU A 229 25.54 12.08 2.37
N SER A 230 26.22 12.13 3.51
CA SER A 230 26.04 13.21 4.49
C SER A 230 26.36 14.59 3.90
N GLU A 231 27.38 14.68 3.04
CA GLU A 231 27.74 15.92 2.36
C GLU A 231 26.72 16.33 1.29
N VAL A 232 26.18 15.36 0.52
CA VAL A 232 25.12 15.59 -0.48
C VAL A 232 23.78 15.94 0.18
N ILE A 233 23.50 15.45 1.37
CA ILE A 233 22.31 15.84 2.16
C ILE A 233 22.37 17.31 2.55
N GLU A 234 23.55 17.83 2.90
CA GLU A 234 23.75 19.25 3.21
C GLU A 234 23.68 20.15 1.97
N ASP A 235 24.26 19.68 0.87
CA ASP A 235 24.29 20.41 -0.40
C ASP A 235 24.09 19.47 -1.59
N GLN A 236 22.89 19.49 -2.16
CA GLN A 236 22.52 18.63 -3.29
C GLN A 236 23.35 18.92 -4.56
N GLU A 237 23.95 20.09 -4.70
CA GLU A 237 24.82 20.41 -5.85
C GLU A 237 26.11 19.59 -5.85
N LEU A 238 26.52 19.10 -4.67
CA LEU A 238 27.66 18.19 -4.51
C LEU A 238 27.39 16.78 -5.08
N ASN A 239 26.15 16.43 -5.39
CA ASN A 239 25.82 15.17 -6.04
C ASN A 239 26.17 15.19 -7.54
N ASN A 240 27.40 15.46 -7.83
CA ASN A 240 27.97 15.37 -9.17
C ASN A 240 29.19 14.43 -9.18
N ARG A 241 29.42 13.76 -10.30
CA ARG A 241 30.43 12.70 -10.39
C ARG A 241 31.84 13.22 -10.12
N GLU A 242 32.15 14.40 -10.61
CA GLU A 242 33.46 15.00 -10.46
C GLU A 242 33.82 15.26 -8.98
N TYR A 243 32.90 15.89 -8.25
CA TYR A 243 33.08 16.12 -6.81
C TYR A 243 33.18 14.80 -6.05
N LEU A 244 32.24 13.86 -6.28
CA LEU A 244 32.19 12.60 -5.56
C LEU A 244 33.46 11.75 -5.77
N GLU A 245 33.97 11.69 -6.99
CA GLU A 245 35.22 10.99 -7.30
C GLU A 245 36.41 11.64 -6.58
N LYS A 246 36.58 12.97 -6.70
CA LYS A 246 37.65 13.72 -6.04
C LYS A 246 37.59 13.54 -4.51
N ARG A 247 36.42 13.69 -3.94
CA ARG A 247 36.20 13.57 -2.49
C ARG A 247 36.47 12.15 -1.98
N SER A 248 36.16 11.14 -2.78
CA SER A 248 36.43 9.72 -2.45
C SER A 248 37.94 9.45 -2.26
N PHE A 249 38.82 10.07 -3.05
CA PHE A 249 40.27 9.94 -2.86
C PHE A 249 40.74 10.53 -1.52
N GLU A 250 40.15 11.64 -1.09
CA GLU A 250 40.45 12.24 0.21
C GLU A 250 39.99 11.36 1.35
N LEU A 251 38.73 10.89 1.29
CA LEU A 251 38.13 10.02 2.30
C LEU A 251 38.82 8.66 2.40
N ASN A 252 39.38 8.16 1.30
CA ASN A 252 40.14 6.92 1.32
C ASN A 252 41.45 6.98 2.14
N LYS A 253 41.97 8.17 2.40
CA LYS A 253 43.15 8.37 3.28
C LYS A 253 42.79 8.25 4.77
N MET A 254 41.51 8.37 5.12
CA MET A 254 41.01 8.29 6.49
C MET A 254 40.83 6.83 6.94
N ASP A 255 40.89 6.60 8.23
CA ASP A 255 40.57 5.28 8.78
C ASP A 255 39.05 5.04 8.89
N LEU A 256 38.67 3.77 9.06
CA LEU A 256 37.27 3.39 9.10
C LEU A 256 36.50 4.00 10.27
N LYS A 257 37.17 4.26 11.40
CA LYS A 257 36.55 4.83 12.59
C LYS A 257 36.21 6.29 12.38
N GLN A 258 37.16 7.05 11.85
CA GLN A 258 36.97 8.47 11.51
C GLN A 258 35.83 8.67 10.49
N LEU A 259 35.78 7.87 9.43
CA LEU A 259 34.71 7.92 8.43
C LEU A 259 33.33 7.66 9.06
N ARG A 260 33.22 6.66 9.93
CA ARG A 260 31.95 6.34 10.59
C ARG A 260 31.50 7.42 11.57
N GLU A 261 32.43 7.99 12.33
CA GLU A 261 32.11 9.10 13.24
C GLU A 261 31.64 10.34 12.48
N GLN A 262 32.29 10.70 11.36
CA GLN A 262 31.94 11.85 10.54
C GLN A 262 30.55 11.71 9.88
N ALA A 263 30.19 10.52 9.43
CA ALA A 263 28.91 10.31 8.76
C ALA A 263 27.73 10.15 9.74
N LYS A 264 27.99 9.56 10.91
CA LYS A 264 26.92 9.09 11.82
C LYS A 264 26.05 10.23 12.34
N GLU A 265 26.66 11.27 12.86
CA GLU A 265 25.95 12.39 13.51
C GLU A 265 24.98 13.08 12.53
N LYS A 266 25.47 13.44 11.37
CA LYS A 266 24.69 14.16 10.35
C LYS A 266 23.58 13.32 9.71
N ILE A 267 23.86 12.03 9.44
CA ILE A 267 22.85 11.12 8.88
C ILE A 267 21.75 10.84 9.91
N GLU A 268 22.10 10.68 11.20
CA GLU A 268 21.11 10.47 12.27
C GLU A 268 20.28 11.73 12.49
N GLU A 269 20.89 12.90 12.51
CA GLU A 269 20.19 14.19 12.67
C GLU A 269 19.18 14.43 11.55
N LYS A 270 19.61 14.26 10.29
CA LYS A 270 18.72 14.39 9.13
C LYS A 270 17.57 13.37 9.13
N LYS A 271 17.88 12.12 9.48
CA LYS A 271 16.83 11.10 9.61
C LYS A 271 15.80 11.42 10.70
N MET A 272 16.22 12.07 11.77
CA MET A 272 15.30 12.50 12.83
C MET A 272 14.42 13.66 12.37
N GLU A 273 14.99 14.65 11.67
CA GLU A 273 14.22 15.77 11.10
C GLU A 273 13.16 15.27 10.10
N ASP A 274 13.59 14.46 9.11
CA ASP A 274 12.68 13.87 8.11
C ASP A 274 11.59 13.02 8.77
N ASP A 275 11.94 12.23 9.79
CA ASP A 275 10.98 11.42 10.55
C ASP A 275 9.95 12.30 11.30
N GLU A 276 10.37 13.42 11.87
CA GLU A 276 9.46 14.36 12.53
C GLU A 276 8.54 15.09 11.53
N GLU A 277 9.06 15.48 10.37
CA GLU A 277 8.25 16.09 9.31
C GLU A 277 7.17 15.12 8.81
N ILE A 278 7.57 13.88 8.49
CA ILE A 278 6.63 12.84 8.05
C ILE A 278 5.60 12.54 9.15
N LYS A 279 6.01 12.46 10.43
CA LYS A 279 5.08 12.28 11.54
C LYS A 279 4.04 13.39 11.63
N LYS A 280 4.44 14.66 11.41
CA LYS A 280 3.52 15.81 11.41
C LYS A 280 2.51 15.70 10.26
N GLU A 281 2.98 15.35 9.04
CA GLU A 281 2.13 15.20 7.86
C GLU A 281 1.02 14.16 8.08
N TYR A 282 1.36 13.02 8.68
CA TYR A 282 0.40 11.93 8.92
C TYR A 282 -0.28 11.99 10.30
N TYR A 283 -0.06 13.04 11.09
CA TYR A 283 -0.59 13.20 12.44
C TYR A 283 -0.31 11.97 13.32
N VAL A 284 0.93 11.50 13.32
CA VAL A 284 1.44 10.36 14.09
C VAL A 284 2.31 10.86 15.23
N LYS A 285 2.23 10.19 16.41
CA LYS A 285 3.06 10.51 17.61
C LYS A 285 4.24 9.57 17.69
#